data_04584e565cd24479bd76894b0092aee1
#
_entry.id   04584e565cd24479bd76894b0092aee1
#
_cell.length_a   1.000
_cell.length_b   1.000
_cell.length_c   1.000
_cell.angle_alpha   90.00
_cell.angle_beta   90.00
_cell.angle_gamma   90.00
#
_symmetry.space_group_name_H-M   'P 1'
#
loop_
_entity.id
_entity.type
_entity.pdbx_description
1 polymer ?
#
loop_
_entity_poly.entity_id
_entity_poly.type
_entity_poly.pdbx_seq_one_letter_code
_entity_poly.pdbx_strand_id
1 'polypeptide(L)'
;LAGGLIILVCIGFISHSLERNRLEKARQTAELTARIKVSRQATGALPGQFLPAELGTLMLQIEISLLERLQRIAKSQEAQQRLDQARAALAEGQVPSNPPVVLDSEARGKEARLQLENLFKQLQQAERDGLIDNATLKQWGTHVRRSLITANLETFNATAKQAMSQGKPRVAKLQYERAIAFIT
;
A
#
# COMPACT_ATOMS: atom_id res chain seq x y z
N LEU A 1 -53.28 -9.37 -25.65
CA LEU A 1 -52.46 -10.38 -24.90
C LEU A 1 -50.92 -10.22 -25.19
N ALA A 2 -50.51 -9.92 -26.41
CA ALA A 2 -49.09 -9.76 -26.76
C ALA A 2 -48.40 -8.58 -26.10
N GLY A 3 -49.08 -7.43 -25.89
CA GLY A 3 -48.53 -6.22 -25.28
C GLY A 3 -48.16 -6.38 -23.80
N GLY A 4 -48.91 -7.16 -23.04
CA GLY A 4 -48.63 -7.41 -21.62
C GLY A 4 -47.37 -8.23 -21.39
N LEU A 5 -47.04 -9.14 -22.28
CA LEU A 5 -45.89 -10.02 -22.19
C LEU A 5 -44.60 -9.24 -22.49
N ILE A 6 -44.63 -8.32 -23.46
CA ILE A 6 -43.50 -7.44 -23.79
C ILE A 6 -43.17 -6.51 -22.63
N ILE A 7 -44.18 -5.94 -21.95
CA ILE A 7 -43.99 -5.06 -20.78
C ILE A 7 -43.34 -5.84 -19.63
N LEU A 8 -43.75 -7.06 -19.35
CA LEU A 8 -43.17 -7.91 -18.31
C LEU A 8 -41.72 -8.26 -18.59
N VAL A 9 -41.36 -8.57 -19.84
CA VAL A 9 -39.97 -8.85 -20.25
C VAL A 9 -39.11 -7.59 -20.12
N CYS A 10 -39.60 -6.41 -20.51
CA CYS A 10 -38.90 -5.15 -20.36
C CYS A 10 -38.66 -4.80 -18.90
N ILE A 11 -39.65 -4.98 -18.01
CA ILE A 11 -39.52 -4.74 -16.57
C ILE A 11 -38.48 -5.71 -15.99
N GLY A 12 -38.53 -6.98 -16.34
CA GLY A 12 -37.52 -7.97 -15.90
C GLY A 12 -36.08 -7.62 -16.34
N PHE A 13 -35.93 -7.16 -17.59
CA PHE A 13 -34.61 -6.78 -18.12
C PHE A 13 -34.08 -5.51 -17.45
N ILE A 14 -34.91 -4.50 -17.23
CA ILE A 14 -34.55 -3.26 -16.52
C ILE A 14 -34.19 -3.56 -15.07
N SER A 15 -34.99 -4.37 -14.38
CA SER A 15 -34.74 -4.78 -12.99
C SER A 15 -33.42 -5.52 -12.86
N HIS A 16 -33.15 -6.47 -13.73
CA HIS A 16 -31.88 -7.22 -13.75
C HIS A 16 -30.67 -6.34 -14.08
N SER A 17 -30.81 -5.40 -15.02
CA SER A 17 -29.77 -4.42 -15.32
C SER A 17 -29.46 -3.48 -14.16
N LEU A 18 -30.47 -3.01 -13.46
CA LEU A 18 -30.30 -2.16 -12.27
C LEU A 18 -29.62 -2.90 -11.13
N GLU A 19 -29.97 -4.17 -10.92
CA GLU A 19 -29.36 -5.00 -9.89
C GLU A 19 -27.88 -5.30 -10.19
N ARG A 20 -27.54 -5.63 -11.43
CA ARG A 20 -26.14 -5.79 -11.86
C ARG A 20 -25.34 -4.51 -11.66
N ASN A 21 -25.89 -3.34 -12.01
CA ASN A 21 -25.22 -2.06 -11.80
C ASN A 21 -25.02 -1.74 -10.31
N ARG A 22 -25.98 -2.11 -9.43
CA ARG A 22 -25.84 -1.96 -7.98
C ARG A 22 -24.73 -2.85 -7.42
N LEU A 23 -24.69 -4.11 -7.83
CA LEU A 23 -23.66 -5.06 -7.40
C LEU A 23 -22.26 -4.63 -7.87
N GLU A 24 -22.14 -4.16 -9.12
CA GLU A 24 -20.88 -3.69 -9.67
C GLU A 24 -20.38 -2.44 -8.91
N LYS A 25 -21.27 -1.46 -8.63
CA LYS A 25 -20.93 -0.30 -7.80
C LYS A 25 -20.51 -0.69 -6.39
N ALA A 26 -21.21 -1.63 -5.77
CA ALA A 26 -20.85 -2.12 -4.43
C ALA A 26 -19.48 -2.79 -4.43
N ARG A 27 -19.18 -3.61 -5.44
CA ARG A 27 -17.87 -4.24 -5.63
C ARG A 27 -16.76 -3.20 -5.79
N GLN A 28 -16.92 -2.25 -6.70
CA GLN A 28 -15.94 -1.19 -6.95
C GLN A 28 -15.71 -0.32 -5.71
N THR A 29 -16.78 -0.02 -4.97
CA THR A 29 -16.70 0.72 -3.71
C THR A 29 -15.87 -0.05 -2.67
N ALA A 30 -16.16 -1.34 -2.49
CA ALA A 30 -15.44 -2.20 -1.56
C ALA A 30 -13.95 -2.33 -1.93
N GLU A 31 -13.66 -2.51 -3.21
CA GLU A 31 -12.28 -2.61 -3.73
C GLU A 31 -11.50 -1.31 -3.48
N LEU A 32 -12.05 -0.15 -3.85
CA LEU A 32 -11.39 1.14 -3.62
C LEU A 32 -11.17 1.42 -2.14
N THR A 33 -12.17 1.12 -1.30
CA THR A 33 -12.06 1.28 0.16
C THR A 33 -10.96 0.40 0.74
N ALA A 34 -10.88 -0.87 0.32
CA ALA A 34 -9.84 -1.79 0.74
C ALA A 34 -8.45 -1.31 0.31
N ARG A 35 -8.31 -0.82 -0.93
CA ARG A 35 -7.04 -0.28 -1.45
C ARG A 35 -6.58 0.95 -0.70
N ILE A 36 -7.47 1.90 -0.43
CA ILE A 36 -7.16 3.10 0.37
C ILE A 36 -6.66 2.69 1.75
N LYS A 37 -7.35 1.72 2.39
CA LYS A 37 -6.95 1.21 3.70
C LYS A 37 -5.56 0.57 3.67
N VAL A 38 -5.29 -0.31 2.71
CA VAL A 38 -3.99 -0.99 2.58
C VAL A 38 -2.87 0.02 2.28
N SER A 39 -3.11 0.99 1.38
CA SER A 39 -2.15 2.06 1.07
C SER A 39 -1.77 2.86 2.32
N ARG A 40 -2.75 3.28 3.10
CA ARG A 40 -2.53 4.02 4.36
C ARG A 40 -1.80 3.18 5.40
N GLN A 41 -2.17 1.91 5.56
CA GLN A 41 -1.49 1.02 6.50
C GLN A 41 -0.02 0.81 6.10
N ALA A 42 0.25 0.57 4.83
CA ALA A 42 1.62 0.42 4.33
C ALA A 42 2.46 1.68 4.60
N THR A 43 1.92 2.87 4.32
CA THR A 43 2.61 4.14 4.56
C THR A 43 2.75 4.43 6.05
N GLY A 44 1.69 4.24 6.84
CA GLY A 44 1.66 4.56 8.27
C GLY A 44 2.48 3.62 9.15
N ALA A 45 2.69 2.37 8.73
CA ALA A 45 3.47 1.39 9.48
C ALA A 45 4.93 1.26 8.98
N LEU A 46 5.29 1.91 7.86
CA LEU A 46 6.64 1.85 7.32
C LEU A 46 7.61 2.64 8.21
N PRO A 47 8.76 2.08 8.62
CA PRO A 47 9.78 2.84 9.34
C PRO A 47 10.25 4.08 8.57
N GLY A 48 10.41 5.21 9.28
CA GLY A 48 10.68 6.51 8.66
C GLY A 48 11.95 6.56 7.80
N GLN A 49 12.96 5.76 8.13
CA GLN A 49 14.18 5.66 7.31
C GLN A 49 13.92 5.09 5.89
N PHE A 50 12.79 4.43 5.65
CA PHE A 50 12.40 3.89 4.34
C PHE A 50 11.32 4.71 3.63
N LEU A 51 10.80 5.77 4.28
CA LEU A 51 9.76 6.65 3.74
C LEU A 51 10.30 8.08 3.54
N PRO A 52 11.05 8.35 2.47
CA PRO A 52 11.45 9.72 2.16
C PRO A 52 10.24 10.60 1.84
N ALA A 53 10.35 11.89 2.07
CA ALA A 53 9.25 12.86 1.94
C ALA A 53 8.59 12.83 0.55
N GLU A 54 9.40 12.69 -0.50
CA GLU A 54 8.91 12.62 -1.89
C GLU A 54 8.03 11.38 -2.13
N LEU A 55 8.41 10.23 -1.54
CA LEU A 55 7.60 9.01 -1.62
C LEU A 55 6.32 9.16 -0.80
N GLY A 56 6.40 9.77 0.38
CA GLY A 56 5.23 10.10 1.20
C GLY A 56 4.25 11.00 0.43
N THR A 57 4.76 12.03 -0.25
CA THR A 57 3.97 12.93 -1.10
C THR A 57 3.29 12.16 -2.23
N LEU A 58 4.02 11.29 -2.93
CA LEU A 58 3.47 10.47 -4.00
C LEU A 58 2.34 9.56 -3.48
N MET A 59 2.54 8.91 -2.34
CA MET A 59 1.52 8.04 -1.75
C MET A 59 0.26 8.81 -1.35
N LEU A 60 0.41 10.04 -0.85
CA LEU A 60 -0.71 10.93 -0.56
C LEU A 60 -1.46 11.36 -1.83
N GLN A 61 -0.77 11.64 -2.93
CA GLN A 61 -1.38 11.93 -4.23
C GLN A 61 -2.16 10.73 -4.79
N ILE A 62 -1.61 9.51 -4.64
CA ILE A 62 -2.32 8.27 -5.01
C ILE A 62 -3.58 8.11 -4.15
N GLU A 63 -3.49 8.33 -2.83
CA GLU A 63 -4.65 8.28 -1.93
C GLU A 63 -5.74 9.27 -2.33
N ILE A 64 -5.39 10.52 -2.63
CA ILE A 64 -6.31 11.55 -3.13
C ILE A 64 -7.03 11.06 -4.40
N SER A 65 -6.29 10.53 -5.36
CA SER A 65 -6.85 10.03 -6.62
C SER A 65 -7.82 8.86 -6.40
N LEU A 66 -7.52 7.96 -5.47
CA LEU A 66 -8.41 6.85 -5.11
C LEU A 66 -9.67 7.34 -4.38
N LEU A 67 -9.54 8.32 -3.47
CA LEU A 67 -10.67 8.95 -2.78
C LEU A 67 -11.59 9.70 -3.74
N GLU A 68 -11.04 10.40 -4.74
CA GLU A 68 -11.82 11.05 -5.79
C GLU A 68 -12.61 10.05 -6.64
N ARG A 69 -12.00 8.90 -6.97
CA ARG A 69 -12.70 7.81 -7.67
C ARG A 69 -13.82 7.23 -6.80
N LEU A 70 -13.56 7.01 -5.50
CA LEU A 70 -14.55 6.52 -4.55
C LEU A 70 -15.73 7.48 -4.43
N GLN A 71 -15.49 8.78 -4.34
CA GLN A 71 -16.53 9.82 -4.27
C GLN A 71 -17.42 9.86 -5.50
N ARG A 72 -16.88 9.63 -6.69
CA ARG A 72 -17.68 9.55 -7.92
C ARG A 72 -18.66 8.39 -7.91
N ILE A 73 -18.32 7.28 -7.25
CA ILE A 73 -19.13 6.05 -7.23
C ILE A 73 -20.11 6.06 -6.03
N ALA A 74 -19.62 6.35 -4.83
CA ALA A 74 -20.36 6.11 -3.58
C ALA A 74 -20.87 7.37 -2.87
N LYS A 75 -20.35 8.57 -3.19
CA LYS A 75 -20.70 9.86 -2.53
C LYS A 75 -20.72 9.77 -1.00
N SER A 76 -19.73 9.09 -0.41
CA SER A 76 -19.62 8.89 1.03
C SER A 76 -19.14 10.16 1.73
N GLN A 77 -19.84 10.58 2.78
CA GLN A 77 -19.42 11.72 3.60
C GLN A 77 -18.04 11.49 4.26
N GLU A 78 -17.79 10.28 4.72
CA GLU A 78 -16.48 9.90 5.29
C GLU A 78 -15.34 10.01 4.26
N ALA A 79 -15.57 9.52 3.04
CA ALA A 79 -14.59 9.63 1.97
C ALA A 79 -14.35 11.10 1.56
N GLN A 80 -15.39 11.95 1.59
CA GLN A 80 -15.26 13.38 1.33
C GLN A 80 -14.39 14.07 2.40
N GLN A 81 -14.69 13.84 3.67
CA GLN A 81 -13.91 14.41 4.77
C GLN A 81 -12.43 14.02 4.68
N ARG A 82 -12.16 12.75 4.35
CA ARG A 82 -10.77 12.28 4.16
C ARG A 82 -10.09 12.92 2.96
N LEU A 83 -10.83 13.09 1.86
CA LEU A 83 -10.32 13.76 0.66
C LEU A 83 -9.91 15.20 0.98
N ASP A 84 -10.75 15.93 1.71
CA ASP A 84 -10.49 17.30 2.11
C ASP A 84 -9.28 17.40 3.05
N GLN A 85 -9.16 16.46 4.00
CA GLN A 85 -7.99 16.36 4.88
C GLN A 85 -6.71 16.05 4.11
N ALA A 86 -6.75 15.09 3.18
CA ALA A 86 -5.58 14.72 2.38
C ALA A 86 -5.12 15.87 1.47
N ARG A 87 -6.07 16.61 0.87
CA ARG A 87 -5.76 17.79 0.06
C ARG A 87 -5.18 18.93 0.88
N ALA A 88 -5.72 19.18 2.08
CA ALA A 88 -5.18 20.18 3.00
C ALA A 88 -3.75 19.82 3.42
N ALA A 89 -3.51 18.56 3.81
CA ALA A 89 -2.17 18.08 4.17
C ALA A 89 -1.16 18.26 3.03
N LEU A 90 -1.57 17.93 1.79
CA LEU A 90 -0.72 18.13 0.61
C LEU A 90 -0.42 19.62 0.35
N ALA A 91 -1.42 20.49 0.48
CA ALA A 91 -1.27 21.95 0.29
C ALA A 91 -0.36 22.59 1.35
N GLU A 92 -0.41 22.10 2.58
CA GLU A 92 0.42 22.56 3.70
C GLU A 92 1.81 21.91 3.72
N GLY A 93 2.11 20.99 2.79
CA GLY A 93 3.36 20.24 2.77
C GLY A 93 3.51 19.25 3.93
N GLN A 94 2.40 18.91 4.58
CA GLN A 94 2.37 17.91 5.66
C GLN A 94 2.36 16.51 5.06
N VAL A 95 3.54 15.97 4.87
CA VAL A 95 3.72 14.64 4.27
C VAL A 95 3.72 13.58 5.38
N PRO A 96 3.18 12.38 5.12
CA PRO A 96 3.32 11.29 6.06
C PRO A 96 4.80 11.06 6.42
N SER A 97 5.12 11.21 7.69
CA SER A 97 6.46 10.95 8.22
C SER A 97 6.34 10.06 9.45
N ASN A 98 7.17 9.04 9.52
CA ASN A 98 7.21 8.12 10.64
C ASN A 98 8.57 8.23 11.34
N PRO A 99 8.66 7.92 12.63
CA PRO A 99 9.95 7.84 13.29
C PRO A 99 10.77 6.69 12.71
N PRO A 100 12.11 6.79 12.71
CA PRO A 100 12.97 5.67 12.37
C PRO A 100 12.81 4.56 13.40
N VAL A 101 12.83 3.31 12.94
CA VAL A 101 12.69 2.11 13.80
C VAL A 101 13.96 1.27 13.70
N VAL A 102 14.53 0.94 14.85
CA VAL A 102 15.67 0.02 14.91
C VAL A 102 15.20 -1.41 14.64
N LEU A 103 15.77 -2.07 13.63
CA LEU A 103 15.46 -3.44 13.26
C LEU A 103 16.30 -4.45 14.08
N ASP A 104 16.11 -4.43 15.40
CA ASP A 104 16.88 -5.19 16.37
C ASP A 104 16.41 -6.65 16.56
N SER A 105 15.36 -7.05 15.88
CA SER A 105 14.79 -8.39 15.99
C SER A 105 14.26 -8.88 14.64
N GLU A 106 14.19 -10.21 14.50
CA GLU A 106 13.62 -10.85 13.32
C GLU A 106 12.15 -10.43 13.07
N ALA A 107 11.38 -10.23 14.16
CA ALA A 107 9.99 -9.79 14.06
C ALA A 107 9.87 -8.39 13.45
N ARG A 108 10.67 -7.42 13.93
CA ARG A 108 10.70 -6.05 13.37
C ARG A 108 11.21 -6.02 11.93
N GLY A 109 12.23 -6.82 11.62
CA GLY A 109 12.72 -6.95 10.25
C GLY A 109 11.68 -7.55 9.30
N LYS A 110 10.94 -8.56 9.74
CA LYS A 110 9.85 -9.17 8.97
C LYS A 110 8.71 -8.17 8.73
N GLU A 111 8.33 -7.42 9.74
CA GLU A 111 7.30 -6.38 9.62
C GLU A 111 7.71 -5.30 8.63
N ALA A 112 8.91 -4.74 8.74
CA ALA A 112 9.42 -3.73 7.82
C ALA A 112 9.43 -4.23 6.37
N ARG A 113 9.85 -5.49 6.14
CA ARG A 113 9.81 -6.12 4.81
C ARG A 113 8.39 -6.22 4.27
N LEU A 114 7.45 -6.68 5.09
CA LEU A 114 6.04 -6.80 4.69
C LEU A 114 5.47 -5.44 4.26
N GLN A 115 5.78 -4.38 4.99
CA GLN A 115 5.30 -3.03 4.66
C GLN A 115 5.95 -2.51 3.37
N LEU A 116 7.24 -2.76 3.15
CA LEU A 116 7.93 -2.43 1.89
C LEU A 116 7.35 -3.18 0.69
N GLU A 117 7.05 -4.47 0.84
CA GLU A 117 6.41 -5.27 -0.21
C GLU A 117 4.99 -4.77 -0.52
N ASN A 118 4.22 -4.43 0.51
CA ASN A 118 2.88 -3.87 0.35
C ASN A 118 2.94 -2.50 -0.34
N LEU A 119 3.87 -1.64 0.05
CA LEU A 119 4.11 -0.36 -0.62
C LEU A 119 4.40 -0.56 -2.12
N PHE A 120 5.30 -1.50 -2.45
CA PHE A 120 5.62 -1.79 -3.85
C PHE A 120 4.41 -2.28 -4.64
N LYS A 121 3.59 -3.15 -4.06
CA LYS A 121 2.32 -3.61 -4.68
C LYS A 121 1.36 -2.43 -4.94
N GLN A 122 1.29 -1.46 -4.03
CA GLN A 122 0.46 -0.26 -4.23
C GLN A 122 0.99 0.61 -5.38
N LEU A 123 2.31 0.79 -5.48
CA LEU A 123 2.94 1.51 -6.61
C LEU A 123 2.68 0.81 -7.96
N GLN A 124 2.83 -0.52 -8.02
CA GLN A 124 2.52 -1.29 -9.22
C GLN A 124 1.04 -1.17 -9.62
N GLN A 125 0.15 -1.18 -8.64
CA GLN A 125 -1.27 -1.02 -8.93
C GLN A 125 -1.61 0.41 -9.37
N ALA A 126 -0.95 1.42 -8.78
CA ALA A 126 -1.11 2.81 -9.20
C ALA A 126 -0.64 3.05 -10.65
N GLU A 127 0.42 2.38 -11.08
CA GLU A 127 0.88 2.41 -12.47
C GLU A 127 -0.13 1.76 -13.41
N ARG A 128 -0.64 0.57 -13.10
CA ARG A 128 -1.68 -0.11 -13.89
C ARG A 128 -2.95 0.74 -14.05
N ASP A 129 -3.29 1.52 -13.03
CA ASP A 129 -4.44 2.42 -13.04
C ASP A 129 -4.16 3.76 -13.74
N GLY A 130 -2.94 3.98 -14.22
CA GLY A 130 -2.52 5.22 -14.86
C GLY A 130 -2.41 6.42 -13.90
N LEU A 131 -2.25 6.17 -12.59
CA LEU A 131 -2.05 7.21 -11.58
C LEU A 131 -0.60 7.69 -11.52
N ILE A 132 0.34 6.82 -11.87
CA ILE A 132 1.77 7.13 -12.02
C ILE A 132 2.27 6.54 -13.33
N ASP A 133 3.37 7.07 -13.84
CA ASP A 133 4.02 6.54 -15.03
C ASP A 133 5.05 5.43 -14.70
N ASN A 134 5.51 4.74 -15.71
CA ASN A 134 6.48 3.66 -15.58
C ASN A 134 7.86 4.14 -15.08
N ALA A 135 8.24 5.40 -15.39
CA ALA A 135 9.48 5.98 -14.91
C ALA A 135 9.45 6.17 -13.39
N THR A 136 8.35 6.70 -12.87
CA THR A 136 8.08 6.84 -11.44
C THR A 136 8.06 5.49 -10.74
N LEU A 137 7.38 4.47 -11.32
CA LEU A 137 7.39 3.12 -10.75
C LEU A 137 8.81 2.53 -10.69
N LYS A 138 9.62 2.69 -11.75
CA LYS A 138 11.02 2.20 -11.76
C LYS A 138 11.87 2.90 -10.71
N GLN A 139 11.75 4.22 -10.58
CA GLN A 139 12.47 5.00 -9.59
C GLN A 139 12.18 4.50 -8.18
N TRP A 140 10.92 4.45 -7.80
CA TRP A 140 10.51 4.03 -6.45
C TRP A 140 10.64 2.53 -6.22
N GLY A 141 10.48 1.72 -7.25
CA GLY A 141 10.78 0.29 -7.19
C GLY A 141 12.25 0.01 -6.87
N THR A 142 13.17 0.80 -7.42
CA THR A 142 14.59 0.72 -7.08
C THR A 142 14.84 1.13 -5.64
N HIS A 143 14.19 2.21 -5.15
CA HIS A 143 14.26 2.62 -3.75
C HIS A 143 13.76 1.51 -2.81
N VAL A 144 12.57 0.95 -3.07
CA VAL A 144 12.01 -0.13 -2.24
C VAL A 144 12.92 -1.36 -2.23
N ARG A 145 13.49 -1.74 -3.38
CA ARG A 145 14.44 -2.86 -3.45
C ARG A 145 15.68 -2.61 -2.59
N ARG A 146 16.27 -1.41 -2.64
CA ARG A 146 17.39 -1.03 -1.77
C ARG A 146 16.99 -1.06 -0.30
N SER A 147 15.81 -0.55 0.04
CA SER A 147 15.27 -0.57 1.40
C SER A 147 15.07 -2.00 1.92
N LEU A 148 14.59 -2.92 1.08
CA LEU A 148 14.48 -4.35 1.42
C LEU A 148 15.83 -4.98 1.72
N ILE A 149 16.86 -4.68 0.93
CA ILE A 149 18.23 -5.15 1.18
C ILE A 149 18.73 -4.61 2.51
N THR A 150 18.60 -3.30 2.74
CA THR A 150 19.02 -2.65 3.99
C THR A 150 18.31 -3.27 5.20
N ALA A 151 16.97 -3.43 5.14
CA ALA A 151 16.19 -4.00 6.23
C ALA A 151 16.62 -5.44 6.57
N ASN A 152 16.95 -6.26 5.57
CA ASN A 152 17.47 -7.61 5.80
C ASN A 152 18.85 -7.58 6.45
N LEU A 153 19.78 -6.77 5.92
CA LEU A 153 21.14 -6.68 6.45
C LEU A 153 21.17 -6.16 7.89
N GLU A 154 20.38 -5.13 8.20
CA GLU A 154 20.23 -4.62 9.58
C GLU A 154 19.71 -5.71 10.51
N THR A 155 18.68 -6.45 10.10
CA THR A 155 18.10 -7.53 10.88
C THR A 155 19.11 -8.67 11.13
N PHE A 156 19.82 -9.12 10.10
CA PHE A 156 20.83 -10.18 10.26
C PHE A 156 21.99 -9.71 11.16
N ASN A 157 22.46 -8.48 11.00
CA ASN A 157 23.51 -7.92 11.84
C ASN A 157 23.06 -7.81 13.31
N ALA A 158 21.87 -7.31 13.56
CA ALA A 158 21.31 -7.18 14.91
C ALA A 158 21.16 -8.55 15.59
N THR A 159 20.59 -9.54 14.88
CA THR A 159 20.41 -10.89 15.41
C THR A 159 21.73 -11.62 15.62
N ALA A 160 22.73 -11.39 14.76
CA ALA A 160 24.10 -11.92 14.95
C ALA A 160 24.77 -11.33 16.20
N LYS A 161 24.71 -10.00 16.38
CA LYS A 161 25.23 -9.33 17.58
C LYS A 161 24.56 -9.84 18.86
N GLN A 162 23.25 -10.00 18.84
CA GLN A 162 22.50 -10.55 19.97
C GLN A 162 22.93 -12.00 20.27
N ALA A 163 23.13 -12.83 19.25
CA ALA A 163 23.60 -14.20 19.44
C ALA A 163 25.01 -14.23 20.05
N MET A 164 25.91 -13.32 19.63
CA MET A 164 27.24 -13.19 20.23
C MET A 164 27.17 -12.79 21.69
N SER A 165 26.35 -11.82 22.07
CA SER A 165 26.17 -11.41 23.48
C SER A 165 25.59 -12.52 24.36
N GLN A 166 24.86 -13.47 23.76
CA GLN A 166 24.33 -14.65 24.44
C GLN A 166 25.28 -15.85 24.47
N GLY A 167 26.52 -15.71 24.02
CA GLY A 167 27.50 -16.80 23.94
C GLY A 167 27.15 -17.89 22.91
N LYS A 168 26.42 -17.52 21.83
CA LYS A 168 25.98 -18.44 20.76
C LYS A 168 26.69 -18.16 19.43
N PRO A 169 28.02 -18.33 19.32
CA PRO A 169 28.79 -17.90 18.14
C PRO A 169 28.40 -18.67 16.86
N ARG A 170 27.93 -19.91 16.97
CA ARG A 170 27.44 -20.68 15.81
C ARG A 170 26.20 -20.05 15.19
N VAL A 171 25.28 -19.52 16.01
CA VAL A 171 24.08 -18.83 15.55
C VAL A 171 24.46 -17.51 14.89
N ALA A 172 25.36 -16.74 15.48
CA ALA A 172 25.86 -15.50 14.90
C ALA A 172 26.52 -15.74 13.53
N LYS A 173 27.36 -16.77 13.40
CA LYS A 173 27.97 -17.15 12.12
C LYS A 173 26.90 -17.41 11.03
N LEU A 174 25.87 -18.19 11.37
CA LEU A 174 24.77 -18.48 10.43
C LEU A 174 24.05 -17.22 9.97
N GLN A 175 23.84 -16.23 10.85
CA GLN A 175 23.22 -14.96 10.45
C GLN A 175 24.09 -14.15 9.51
N TYR A 176 25.40 -14.11 9.71
CA TYR A 176 26.35 -13.47 8.79
C TYR A 176 26.43 -14.19 7.44
N GLU A 177 26.41 -15.51 7.42
CA GLU A 177 26.36 -16.30 6.18
C GLU A 177 25.08 -16.03 5.39
N ARG A 178 23.93 -15.91 6.06
CA ARG A 178 22.65 -15.49 5.43
C ARG A 178 22.74 -14.08 4.86
N ALA A 179 23.37 -13.14 5.57
CA ALA A 179 23.58 -11.78 5.06
C ALA A 179 24.41 -11.77 3.79
N ILE A 180 25.50 -12.53 3.74
CA ILE A 180 26.38 -12.65 2.57
C ILE A 180 25.60 -13.27 1.40
N ALA A 181 24.91 -14.39 1.62
CA ALA A 181 24.14 -15.07 0.58
C ALA A 181 22.98 -14.22 0.02
N PHE A 182 22.51 -13.22 0.79
CA PHE A 182 21.43 -12.34 0.36
C PHE A 182 21.91 -11.23 -0.60
N ILE A 183 23.19 -10.88 -0.59
CA ILE A 183 23.77 -9.82 -1.43
C ILE A 183 24.58 -10.35 -2.61
N THR A 184 24.83 -11.66 -2.68
CA THR A 184 25.50 -12.34 -3.78
C THR A 184 24.50 -12.83 -4.82
#